data_8e53f3c1aed4a5647d46d22e3fd6cf79
#
_entry.id   8e53f3c1aed4a5647d46d22e3fd6cf79
#
_cell.length_a   1.000
_cell.length_b   1.000
_cell.length_c   1.000
_cell.angle_alpha   90.00
_cell.angle_beta   90.00
_cell.angle_gamma   90.00
#
_symmetry.space_group_name_H-M   'P 1'
#
loop_
_entity.id
_entity.type
_entity.pdbx_description
1 polymer ?
#
loop_
_entity_poly.entity_id
_entity_poly.type
_entity_poly.pdbx_seq_one_letter_code
_entity_poly.pdbx_strand_id
1 'polypeptide(L)'
;NALPIANVNAAEKIAATLEDNFRKYATSEEKDVKDISVIVGGTGLAGMEFLGELVHRKKELCSKYGIDEKLVKIYGLDAAPTLLPMFTKEYSDYARKYLEDNGIEIILGAGIKGATADSFIIEVEGERKELKASTLVWTAGVRGNKLMDETFPELSKRGRLVTTQQLTVPGMEDIYIVGDCAAFIETGQERPYPTTAQIANQMGAYVGARISGKPVGDFKYINRGVVCSLGHKDGIAD
;
A
#
# COMPACT_ATOMS: atom_id res chain seq x y z
N ASN A 1 -4.00 -3.97 -16.85
CA ASN A 1 -4.12 -4.62 -15.54
C ASN A 1 -3.13 -3.98 -14.57
N ALA A 2 -3.60 -3.52 -13.40
CA ALA A 2 -2.75 -2.93 -12.39
C ALA A 2 -1.73 -3.94 -11.83
N LEU A 3 -0.51 -3.47 -11.58
CA LEU A 3 0.61 -4.27 -11.05
C LEU A 3 0.62 -4.15 -9.51
N PRO A 4 0.42 -5.23 -8.74
CA PRO A 4 0.49 -5.15 -7.28
C PRO A 4 1.96 -5.16 -6.81
N ILE A 5 2.25 -4.44 -5.73
CA ILE A 5 3.53 -4.56 -5.01
C ILE A 5 3.36 -5.67 -3.96
N ALA A 6 3.53 -6.93 -4.36
CA ALA A 6 3.29 -8.08 -3.50
C ALA A 6 4.58 -8.78 -3.03
N ASN A 7 5.66 -8.66 -3.76
CA ASN A 7 6.96 -9.28 -3.49
C ASN A 7 8.05 -8.65 -4.37
N VAL A 8 9.30 -9.07 -4.18
CA VAL A 8 10.47 -8.55 -4.93
C VAL A 8 10.30 -8.70 -6.44
N ASN A 9 9.86 -9.85 -6.94
CA ASN A 9 9.67 -10.06 -8.38
C ASN A 9 8.61 -9.11 -8.97
N ALA A 10 7.56 -8.79 -8.20
CA ALA A 10 6.56 -7.81 -8.61
C ALA A 10 7.14 -6.39 -8.67
N ALA A 11 7.99 -6.02 -7.71
CA ALA A 11 8.70 -4.73 -7.71
C ALA A 11 9.67 -4.62 -8.90
N GLU A 12 10.45 -5.67 -9.19
CA GLU A 12 11.34 -5.74 -10.35
C GLU A 12 10.56 -5.60 -11.67
N LYS A 13 9.39 -6.26 -11.76
CA LYS A 13 8.51 -6.12 -12.93
C LYS A 13 8.00 -4.69 -13.11
N ILE A 14 7.64 -4.00 -12.03
CA ILE A 14 7.23 -2.60 -12.09
C ILE A 14 8.39 -1.73 -12.57
N ALA A 15 9.58 -1.91 -12.00
CA ALA A 15 10.78 -1.17 -12.40
C ALA A 15 11.12 -1.39 -13.88
N ALA A 16 11.08 -2.63 -14.36
CA ALA A 16 11.30 -2.97 -15.76
C ALA A 16 10.22 -2.36 -16.69
N THR A 17 8.95 -2.40 -16.26
CA THR A 17 7.85 -1.79 -17.03
C THR A 17 8.03 -0.27 -17.17
N LEU A 18 8.41 0.41 -16.09
CA LEU A 18 8.72 1.85 -16.13
C LEU A 18 9.86 2.14 -17.10
N GLU A 19 10.97 1.43 -16.98
CA GLU A 19 12.15 1.56 -17.86
C GLU A 19 11.78 1.37 -19.33
N ASP A 20 11.02 0.31 -19.64
CA ASP A 20 10.58 0.00 -21.01
C ASP A 20 9.65 1.06 -21.59
N ASN A 21 8.73 1.59 -20.78
CA ASN A 21 7.81 2.64 -21.21
C ASN A 21 8.55 3.93 -21.53
N PHE A 22 9.49 4.36 -20.68
CA PHE A 22 10.31 5.55 -20.94
C PHE A 22 11.20 5.37 -22.19
N ARG A 23 11.80 4.19 -22.35
CA ARG A 23 12.61 3.89 -23.54
C ARG A 23 11.76 3.93 -24.81
N LYS A 24 10.58 3.32 -24.81
CA LYS A 24 9.64 3.32 -25.95
C LYS A 24 9.22 4.74 -26.30
N TYR A 25 8.82 5.53 -25.31
CA TYR A 25 8.45 6.95 -25.51
C TYR A 25 9.59 7.74 -26.16
N ALA A 26 10.83 7.56 -25.69
CA ALA A 26 11.99 8.27 -26.22
C ALA A 26 12.26 7.95 -27.69
N THR A 27 12.01 6.70 -28.12
CA THR A 27 12.31 6.20 -29.47
C THR A 27 11.11 6.23 -30.42
N SER A 28 9.89 6.51 -29.92
CA SER A 28 8.68 6.57 -30.75
C SER A 28 8.63 7.85 -31.57
N GLU A 29 8.14 7.76 -32.80
CA GLU A 29 7.77 8.91 -33.64
C GLU A 29 6.46 9.56 -33.13
N GLU A 30 5.50 8.73 -32.71
CA GLU A 30 4.26 9.17 -32.09
C GLU A 30 4.40 9.08 -30.56
N LYS A 31 4.42 10.26 -29.91
CA LYS A 31 4.62 10.38 -28.45
C LYS A 31 3.30 10.62 -27.75
N ASP A 32 2.90 9.68 -26.90
CA ASP A 32 1.76 9.84 -25.99
C ASP A 32 2.27 9.93 -24.54
N VAL A 33 1.95 11.03 -23.86
CA VAL A 33 2.35 11.27 -22.45
C VAL A 33 1.88 10.16 -21.50
N LYS A 34 0.77 9.48 -21.83
CA LYS A 34 0.31 8.33 -21.03
C LYS A 34 1.38 7.25 -20.89
N ASP A 35 2.28 7.09 -21.89
CA ASP A 35 3.30 6.04 -21.89
C ASP A 35 4.34 6.21 -20.80
N ILE A 36 4.60 7.46 -20.41
CA ILE A 36 5.49 7.82 -19.30
C ILE A 36 4.74 8.24 -18.04
N SER A 37 3.41 8.09 -18.03
CA SER A 37 2.58 8.42 -16.86
C SER A 37 2.38 7.21 -15.95
N VAL A 38 2.24 7.48 -14.65
CA VAL A 38 2.10 6.47 -13.60
C VAL A 38 0.90 6.79 -12.71
N ILE A 39 0.09 5.79 -12.42
CA ILE A 39 -0.99 5.92 -11.44
C ILE A 39 -0.77 4.90 -10.33
N VAL A 40 -0.78 5.36 -9.08
CA VAL A 40 -0.67 4.54 -7.88
C VAL A 40 -2.02 4.54 -7.16
N GLY A 41 -2.67 3.39 -7.12
CA GLY A 41 -3.95 3.19 -6.43
C GLY A 41 -3.73 2.73 -4.98
N GLY A 42 -3.94 3.64 -4.05
CA GLY A 42 -3.69 3.51 -2.62
C GLY A 42 -2.51 4.37 -2.16
N THR A 43 -2.76 5.31 -1.24
CA THR A 43 -1.73 6.18 -0.64
C THR A 43 -1.55 5.90 0.86
N GLY A 44 -1.73 4.63 1.27
CA GLY A 44 -1.25 4.13 2.55
C GLY A 44 0.28 4.10 2.59
N LEU A 45 0.89 3.57 3.67
CA LEU A 45 2.35 3.56 3.85
C LEU A 45 3.10 3.07 2.60
N ALA A 46 2.77 1.88 2.09
CA ALA A 46 3.44 1.32 0.91
C ALA A 46 3.27 2.18 -0.36
N GLY A 47 2.09 2.80 -0.55
CA GLY A 47 1.85 3.69 -1.68
C GLY A 47 2.64 4.97 -1.58
N MET A 48 2.73 5.57 -0.40
CA MET A 48 3.52 6.77 -0.16
C MET A 48 5.02 6.53 -0.32
N GLU A 49 5.52 5.42 0.20
CA GLU A 49 6.92 5.01 0.02
C GLU A 49 7.26 4.80 -1.46
N PHE A 50 6.36 4.15 -2.21
CA PHE A 50 6.53 3.97 -3.64
C PHE A 50 6.48 5.29 -4.42
N LEU A 51 5.55 6.20 -4.07
CA LEU A 51 5.50 7.55 -4.66
C LEU A 51 6.77 8.35 -4.35
N GLY A 52 7.30 8.25 -3.13
CA GLY A 52 8.58 8.84 -2.74
C GLY A 52 9.76 8.31 -3.57
N GLU A 53 9.79 7.01 -3.84
CA GLU A 53 10.79 6.40 -4.71
C GLU A 53 10.64 6.90 -6.17
N LEU A 54 9.41 7.06 -6.65
CA LEU A 54 9.14 7.60 -7.99
C LEU A 54 9.65 9.04 -8.17
N VAL A 55 9.77 9.85 -7.13
CA VAL A 55 10.39 11.19 -7.21
C VAL A 55 11.81 11.10 -7.77
N HIS A 56 12.59 10.15 -7.28
CA HIS A 56 13.98 9.94 -7.70
C HIS A 56 14.03 9.20 -9.05
N ARG A 57 13.27 8.13 -9.18
CA ARG A 57 13.26 7.30 -10.39
C ARG A 57 12.81 8.07 -11.63
N LYS A 58 11.85 8.97 -11.49
CA LYS A 58 11.44 9.88 -12.57
C LYS A 58 12.63 10.69 -13.09
N LYS A 59 13.38 11.33 -12.20
CA LYS A 59 14.55 12.15 -12.57
C LYS A 59 15.63 11.35 -13.29
N GLU A 60 15.92 10.14 -12.79
CA GLU A 60 16.89 9.23 -13.41
C GLU A 60 16.46 8.83 -14.83
N LEU A 61 15.21 8.40 -14.99
CA LEU A 61 14.69 7.96 -16.29
C LEU A 61 14.60 9.12 -17.29
N CYS A 62 14.14 10.29 -16.84
CA CYS A 62 14.10 11.49 -17.67
C CYS A 62 15.51 11.90 -18.14
N SER A 63 16.49 11.92 -17.23
CA SER A 63 17.89 12.21 -17.59
C SER A 63 18.44 11.17 -18.56
N LYS A 64 18.21 9.88 -18.31
CA LYS A 64 18.69 8.78 -19.14
C LYS A 64 18.16 8.82 -20.58
N TYR A 65 16.91 9.18 -20.76
CA TYR A 65 16.23 9.13 -22.04
C TYR A 65 16.01 10.52 -22.70
N GLY A 66 16.52 11.60 -22.10
CA GLY A 66 16.37 12.96 -22.64
C GLY A 66 14.93 13.46 -22.67
N ILE A 67 14.13 13.11 -21.65
CA ILE A 67 12.72 13.47 -21.53
C ILE A 67 12.58 14.64 -20.54
N ASP A 68 11.76 15.63 -20.88
CA ASP A 68 11.41 16.70 -19.93
C ASP A 68 10.56 16.15 -18.79
N GLU A 69 11.03 16.31 -17.55
CA GLU A 69 10.33 15.84 -16.33
C GLU A 69 8.89 16.38 -16.21
N LYS A 70 8.61 17.56 -16.77
CA LYS A 70 7.28 18.18 -16.75
C LYS A 70 6.23 17.40 -17.55
N LEU A 71 6.66 16.58 -18.50
CA LEU A 71 5.77 15.74 -19.30
C LEU A 71 5.28 14.51 -18.50
N VAL A 72 6.06 14.05 -17.51
CA VAL A 72 5.72 12.87 -16.73
C VAL A 72 4.62 13.18 -15.72
N LYS A 73 3.49 12.49 -15.83
CA LYS A 73 2.37 12.63 -14.90
C LYS A 73 2.36 11.45 -13.92
N ILE A 74 2.38 11.75 -12.64
CA ILE A 74 2.30 10.75 -11.57
C ILE A 74 1.13 11.11 -10.66
N TYR A 75 0.23 10.15 -10.44
CA TYR A 75 -0.96 10.31 -9.61
C TYR A 75 -0.94 9.31 -8.45
N GLY A 76 -1.18 9.80 -7.24
CA GLY A 76 -1.49 8.99 -6.06
C GLY A 76 -2.98 9.09 -5.73
N LEU A 77 -3.70 7.97 -5.75
CA LEU A 77 -5.15 7.93 -5.56
C LEU A 77 -5.50 7.25 -4.24
N ASP A 78 -6.41 7.82 -3.46
CA ASP A 78 -6.98 7.12 -2.31
C ASP A 78 -8.48 7.40 -2.16
N ALA A 79 -9.23 6.39 -1.73
CA ALA A 79 -10.65 6.53 -1.41
C ALA A 79 -10.87 7.26 -0.07
N ALA A 80 -9.86 7.28 0.80
CA ALA A 80 -9.92 8.03 2.06
C ALA A 80 -9.88 9.54 1.81
N PRO A 81 -10.58 10.34 2.61
CA PRO A 81 -10.58 11.79 2.48
C PRO A 81 -9.30 12.44 3.08
N THR A 82 -8.50 11.67 3.80
CA THR A 82 -7.29 12.14 4.48
C THR A 82 -6.11 11.24 4.14
N LEU A 83 -4.95 11.85 3.92
CA LEU A 83 -3.70 11.14 3.68
C LEU A 83 -3.14 10.63 5.01
N LEU A 84 -2.65 9.37 5.05
CA LEU A 84 -1.93 8.79 6.19
C LEU A 84 -2.59 9.10 7.56
N PRO A 85 -3.84 8.68 7.83
CA PRO A 85 -4.58 9.07 9.04
C PRO A 85 -3.97 8.55 10.34
N MET A 86 -2.93 7.71 10.28
CA MET A 86 -2.17 7.24 11.44
C MET A 86 -1.11 8.23 11.92
N PHE A 87 -0.79 9.25 11.14
CA PHE A 87 0.11 10.35 11.51
C PHE A 87 -0.68 11.59 11.91
N THR A 88 -0.01 12.53 12.58
CA THR A 88 -0.59 13.86 12.82
C THR A 88 -0.85 14.59 11.50
N LYS A 89 -1.75 15.56 11.54
CA LYS A 89 -2.06 16.39 10.36
C LYS A 89 -0.80 17.08 9.80
N GLU A 90 0.10 17.52 10.66
CA GLU A 90 1.36 18.19 10.28
C GLU A 90 2.23 17.27 9.42
N TYR A 91 2.42 16.02 9.85
CA TYR A 91 3.21 15.04 9.08
C TYR A 91 2.52 14.64 7.76
N SER A 92 1.20 14.50 7.78
CA SER A 92 0.44 14.19 6.55
C SER A 92 0.51 15.34 5.54
N ASP A 93 0.38 16.58 5.99
CA ASP A 93 0.50 17.77 5.15
C ASP A 93 1.94 17.92 4.60
N TYR A 94 2.95 17.64 5.43
CA TYR A 94 4.35 17.63 5.00
C TYR A 94 4.59 16.60 3.88
N ALA A 95 4.15 15.37 4.09
CA ALA A 95 4.31 14.29 3.11
C ALA A 95 3.59 14.62 1.79
N ARG A 96 2.39 15.16 1.86
CA ARG A 96 1.63 15.63 0.69
C ARG A 96 2.39 16.71 -0.05
N LYS A 97 2.80 17.76 0.66
CA LYS A 97 3.53 18.88 0.07
C LYS A 97 4.83 18.43 -0.58
N TYR A 98 5.59 17.53 0.07
CA TYR A 98 6.82 16.97 -0.51
C TYR A 98 6.56 16.31 -1.87
N LEU A 99 5.52 15.50 -1.99
CA LEU A 99 5.19 14.83 -3.24
C LEU A 99 4.70 15.81 -4.31
N GLU A 100 3.83 16.76 -3.94
CA GLU A 100 3.30 17.79 -4.84
C GLU A 100 4.40 18.73 -5.34
N ASP A 101 5.32 19.15 -4.50
CA ASP A 101 6.50 19.96 -4.88
C ASP A 101 7.42 19.21 -5.87
N ASN A 102 7.39 17.87 -5.86
CA ASN A 102 8.12 17.02 -6.81
C ASN A 102 7.27 16.58 -8.02
N GLY A 103 6.11 17.20 -8.23
CA GLY A 103 5.26 17.00 -9.41
C GLY A 103 4.45 15.70 -9.38
N ILE A 104 4.07 15.23 -8.19
CA ILE A 104 3.13 14.11 -7.98
C ILE A 104 1.81 14.68 -7.53
N GLU A 105 0.72 14.37 -8.21
CA GLU A 105 -0.63 14.80 -7.86
C GLU A 105 -1.30 13.79 -6.93
N ILE A 106 -1.78 14.26 -5.76
CA ILE A 106 -2.50 13.42 -4.77
C ILE A 106 -3.99 13.72 -4.85
N ILE A 107 -4.78 12.71 -5.19
CA ILE A 107 -6.24 12.80 -5.32
C ILE A 107 -6.88 11.92 -4.24
N LEU A 108 -7.41 12.56 -3.20
CA LEU A 108 -8.12 11.92 -2.10
C LEU A 108 -9.63 11.87 -2.36
N GLY A 109 -10.35 11.01 -1.64
CA GLY A 109 -11.77 10.75 -1.91
C GLY A 109 -12.03 10.08 -3.26
N ALA A 110 -10.98 9.56 -3.90
CA ALA A 110 -11.03 8.95 -5.23
C ALA A 110 -11.32 7.44 -5.13
N GLY A 111 -12.56 7.05 -5.26
CA GLY A 111 -12.94 5.64 -5.37
C GLY A 111 -12.55 5.06 -6.72
N ILE A 112 -11.63 4.07 -6.76
CA ILE A 112 -11.30 3.36 -7.99
C ILE A 112 -12.45 2.39 -8.32
N LYS A 113 -13.12 2.60 -9.44
CA LYS A 113 -14.29 1.82 -9.90
C LYS A 113 -13.93 0.79 -10.96
N GLY A 114 -12.79 0.95 -11.61
CA GLY A 114 -12.31 0.03 -12.64
C GLY A 114 -10.90 0.33 -13.08
N ALA A 115 -10.32 -0.62 -13.81
CA ALA A 115 -9.02 -0.47 -14.46
C ALA A 115 -9.09 -1.12 -15.85
N THR A 116 -8.54 -0.46 -16.86
CA THR A 116 -8.29 -0.99 -18.19
C THR A 116 -6.81 -1.42 -18.32
N ALA A 117 -6.31 -1.55 -19.54
CA ALA A 117 -4.89 -1.82 -19.77
C ALA A 117 -4.01 -0.59 -19.49
N ASP A 118 -4.56 0.61 -19.65
CA ASP A 118 -3.82 1.89 -19.64
C ASP A 118 -4.59 3.02 -18.92
N SER A 119 -5.56 2.69 -18.07
CA SER A 119 -6.27 3.71 -17.30
C SER A 119 -6.86 3.16 -15.99
N PHE A 120 -7.10 4.09 -15.03
CA PHE A 120 -8.05 3.89 -13.94
C PHE A 120 -9.30 4.74 -14.17
N ILE A 121 -10.47 4.13 -13.91
CA ILE A 121 -11.74 4.81 -13.79
C ILE A 121 -11.95 5.14 -12.33
N ILE A 122 -11.93 6.42 -11.99
CA ILE A 122 -12.12 6.91 -10.62
C ILE A 122 -13.46 7.64 -10.48
N GLU A 123 -13.95 7.69 -9.25
CA GLU A 123 -15.11 8.52 -8.88
C GLU A 123 -14.70 9.43 -7.73
N VAL A 124 -14.81 10.73 -7.95
CA VAL A 124 -14.54 11.79 -6.98
C VAL A 124 -15.78 12.67 -6.89
N GLU A 125 -16.32 12.85 -5.68
CA GLU A 125 -17.54 13.67 -5.46
C GLU A 125 -18.73 13.27 -6.34
N GLY A 126 -18.84 11.98 -6.67
CA GLY A 126 -19.92 11.43 -7.51
C GLY A 126 -19.66 11.55 -9.03
N GLU A 127 -18.62 12.25 -9.44
CA GLU A 127 -18.23 12.35 -10.84
C GLU A 127 -17.23 11.25 -11.22
N ARG A 128 -17.46 10.59 -12.35
CA ARG A 128 -16.52 9.61 -12.90
C ARG A 128 -15.52 10.29 -13.85
N LYS A 129 -14.24 9.99 -13.65
CA LYS A 129 -13.14 10.46 -14.48
C LYS A 129 -12.27 9.28 -14.88
N GLU A 130 -11.71 9.34 -16.08
CA GLU A 130 -10.69 8.39 -16.54
C GLU A 130 -9.33 9.06 -16.48
N LEU A 131 -8.39 8.43 -15.76
CA LEU A 131 -6.98 8.83 -15.72
C LEU A 131 -6.17 7.81 -16.52
N LYS A 132 -5.44 8.29 -17.54
CA LYS A 132 -4.66 7.44 -18.44
C LYS A 132 -3.20 7.39 -18.02
N ALA A 133 -2.66 6.18 -17.98
CA ALA A 133 -1.23 5.91 -17.77
C ALA A 133 -0.91 4.47 -18.20
N SER A 134 0.23 4.26 -18.79
CA SER A 134 0.69 2.91 -19.16
C SER A 134 1.25 2.11 -17.98
N THR A 135 1.55 2.77 -16.85
CA THR A 135 1.94 2.09 -15.61
C THR A 135 0.90 2.31 -14.52
N LEU A 136 0.20 1.24 -14.19
CA LEU A 136 -0.80 1.24 -13.12
C LEU A 136 -0.29 0.36 -11.98
N VAL A 137 -0.11 0.93 -10.78
CA VAL A 137 0.40 0.23 -9.60
C VAL A 137 -0.70 0.16 -8.55
N TRP A 138 -0.87 -1.01 -7.94
CA TRP A 138 -1.88 -1.24 -6.91
C TRP A 138 -1.23 -1.47 -5.55
N THR A 139 -1.48 -0.56 -4.63
CA THR A 139 -1.03 -0.60 -3.23
C THR A 139 -2.19 -0.50 -2.24
N ALA A 140 -3.45 -0.45 -2.73
CA ALA A 140 -4.64 -0.30 -1.90
C ALA A 140 -5.01 -1.62 -1.20
N GLY A 141 -4.54 -1.77 0.01
CA GLY A 141 -4.91 -2.80 0.95
C GLY A 141 -4.18 -4.13 0.78
N VAL A 142 -3.86 -4.72 1.91
CA VAL A 142 -3.30 -6.07 2.03
C VAL A 142 -4.43 -7.08 2.16
N ARG A 143 -4.25 -8.24 1.55
CA ARG A 143 -5.11 -9.41 1.71
C ARG A 143 -4.33 -10.48 2.47
N GLY A 144 -4.97 -11.17 3.40
CA GLY A 144 -4.39 -12.33 4.02
C GLY A 144 -4.33 -13.53 3.07
N ASN A 145 -3.93 -14.69 3.56
CA ASN A 145 -3.79 -15.88 2.74
C ASN A 145 -5.17 -16.48 2.41
N LYS A 146 -5.35 -16.88 1.13
CA LYS A 146 -6.56 -17.53 0.62
C LYS A 146 -6.94 -18.80 1.41
N LEU A 147 -5.95 -19.50 1.97
CA LEU A 147 -6.15 -20.66 2.82
C LEU A 147 -7.13 -20.36 3.97
N MET A 148 -7.11 -19.14 4.52
CA MET A 148 -8.04 -18.75 5.61
C MET A 148 -9.49 -18.76 5.10
N ASP A 149 -9.74 -18.21 3.91
CA ASP A 149 -11.09 -18.18 3.31
C ASP A 149 -11.57 -19.60 2.96
N GLU A 150 -10.65 -20.50 2.55
CA GLU A 150 -10.96 -21.89 2.19
C GLU A 150 -11.18 -22.80 3.40
N THR A 151 -10.41 -22.58 4.47
CA THR A 151 -10.46 -23.43 5.66
C THR A 151 -11.53 -22.98 6.66
N PHE A 152 -11.75 -21.66 6.78
CA PHE A 152 -12.64 -21.06 7.76
C PHE A 152 -13.58 -20.03 7.10
N PRO A 153 -14.44 -20.43 6.15
CA PRO A 153 -15.24 -19.50 5.34
C PRO A 153 -16.15 -18.60 6.19
N GLU A 154 -16.68 -19.11 7.30
CA GLU A 154 -17.58 -18.34 8.19
C GLU A 154 -16.84 -17.37 9.12
N LEU A 155 -15.53 -17.58 9.36
CA LEU A 155 -14.72 -16.79 10.29
C LEU A 155 -13.73 -15.88 9.58
N SER A 156 -13.53 -16.07 8.28
CA SER A 156 -12.56 -15.33 7.47
C SER A 156 -13.22 -14.30 6.57
N LYS A 157 -12.52 -13.19 6.39
CA LYS A 157 -12.87 -12.17 5.41
C LYS A 157 -11.60 -11.64 4.74
N ARG A 158 -11.52 -11.77 3.42
CA ARG A 158 -10.36 -11.34 2.63
C ARG A 158 -9.05 -12.02 3.08
N GLY A 159 -9.12 -13.30 3.45
CA GLY A 159 -7.98 -14.08 3.91
C GLY A 159 -7.49 -13.73 5.31
N ARG A 160 -8.25 -12.96 6.09
CA ARG A 160 -7.99 -12.65 7.49
C ARG A 160 -9.08 -13.25 8.37
N LEU A 161 -8.67 -13.90 9.42
CA LEU A 161 -9.56 -14.59 10.35
C LEU A 161 -9.64 -13.83 11.68
N VAL A 162 -10.87 -13.60 12.16
CA VAL A 162 -11.08 -13.01 13.49
C VAL A 162 -10.57 -14.00 14.54
N THR A 163 -9.70 -13.53 15.43
CA THR A 163 -9.08 -14.37 16.47
C THR A 163 -9.64 -14.05 17.86
N THR A 164 -9.44 -14.98 18.79
CA THR A 164 -9.63 -14.72 20.22
C THR A 164 -8.56 -13.75 20.75
N GLN A 165 -8.68 -13.34 22.02
CA GLN A 165 -7.66 -12.52 22.70
C GLN A 165 -6.33 -13.26 22.88
N GLN A 166 -6.31 -14.58 22.73
CA GLN A 166 -5.11 -15.43 22.78
C GLN A 166 -4.56 -15.76 21.37
N LEU A 167 -5.05 -15.08 20.31
CA LEU A 167 -4.67 -15.30 18.92
C LEU A 167 -5.02 -16.70 18.40
N THR A 168 -5.99 -17.38 19.00
CA THR A 168 -6.47 -18.68 18.53
C THR A 168 -7.71 -18.52 17.64
N VAL A 169 -8.02 -19.55 16.86
CA VAL A 169 -9.30 -19.64 16.15
C VAL A 169 -10.42 -19.80 17.19
N PRO A 170 -11.52 -19.04 17.11
CA PRO A 170 -12.66 -19.23 18.02
C PRO A 170 -13.15 -20.67 18.06
N GLY A 171 -13.17 -21.26 19.25
CA GLY A 171 -13.53 -22.66 19.48
C GLY A 171 -12.44 -23.70 19.18
N MET A 172 -11.21 -23.28 18.83
CA MET A 172 -10.08 -24.17 18.53
C MET A 172 -8.81 -23.62 19.20
N GLU A 173 -8.57 -24.03 20.44
CA GLU A 173 -7.51 -23.45 21.28
C GLU A 173 -6.09 -23.80 20.82
N ASP A 174 -5.93 -24.86 20.03
CA ASP A 174 -4.64 -25.35 19.53
C ASP A 174 -4.24 -24.76 18.16
N ILE A 175 -5.12 -23.95 17.54
CA ILE A 175 -4.85 -23.34 16.24
C ILE A 175 -4.66 -21.83 16.41
N TYR A 176 -3.44 -21.36 16.14
CA TYR A 176 -3.06 -19.95 16.24
C TYR A 176 -3.04 -19.28 14.86
N ILE A 177 -3.56 -18.07 14.80
CA ILE A 177 -3.51 -17.21 13.60
C ILE A 177 -2.77 -15.92 13.95
N VAL A 178 -1.72 -15.60 13.20
CA VAL A 178 -0.83 -14.46 13.47
C VAL A 178 -0.54 -13.64 12.21
N GLY A 179 -0.02 -12.44 12.38
CA GLY A 179 0.39 -11.56 11.29
C GLY A 179 -0.77 -11.16 10.38
N ASP A 180 -0.50 -11.09 9.08
CA ASP A 180 -1.46 -10.58 8.09
C ASP A 180 -2.71 -11.44 7.93
N CYS A 181 -2.67 -12.69 8.38
CA CYS A 181 -3.84 -13.57 8.41
C CYS A 181 -4.75 -13.34 9.63
N ALA A 182 -4.29 -12.66 10.67
CA ALA A 182 -5.08 -12.37 11.86
C ALA A 182 -5.85 -11.07 11.73
N ALA A 183 -7.16 -11.11 11.95
CA ALA A 183 -7.98 -9.92 12.18
C ALA A 183 -8.21 -9.78 13.69
N PHE A 184 -7.14 -9.45 14.42
CA PHE A 184 -7.18 -9.31 15.88
C PHE A 184 -7.84 -7.98 16.25
N ILE A 185 -8.89 -8.07 17.08
CA ILE A 185 -9.61 -6.95 17.68
C ILE A 185 -9.36 -7.00 19.18
N GLU A 186 -8.58 -6.08 19.71
CA GLU A 186 -8.31 -6.00 21.13
C GLU A 186 -9.57 -5.59 21.89
N THR A 187 -9.73 -6.10 23.11
CA THR A 187 -10.87 -5.78 23.95
C THR A 187 -11.05 -4.26 24.11
N GLY A 188 -12.24 -3.76 23.76
CA GLY A 188 -12.57 -2.33 23.76
C GLY A 188 -12.32 -1.61 22.45
N GLN A 189 -11.79 -2.28 21.42
CA GLN A 189 -11.65 -1.77 20.07
C GLN A 189 -12.81 -2.25 19.18
N GLU A 190 -13.15 -1.48 18.15
CA GLU A 190 -14.20 -1.83 17.18
C GLU A 190 -13.64 -2.45 15.89
N ARG A 191 -12.36 -2.22 15.62
CA ARG A 191 -11.72 -2.63 14.36
C ARG A 191 -10.44 -3.42 14.62
N PRO A 192 -10.13 -4.36 13.73
CA PRO A 192 -8.88 -5.09 13.83
C PRO A 192 -7.68 -4.16 13.57
N TYR A 193 -6.58 -4.45 14.23
CA TYR A 193 -5.31 -3.79 13.96
C TYR A 193 -4.90 -3.94 12.48
N PRO A 194 -4.18 -2.95 11.92
CA PRO A 194 -3.65 -3.02 10.56
C PRO A 194 -2.60 -4.13 10.43
N THR A 195 -2.39 -4.56 9.18
CA THR A 195 -1.35 -5.55 8.84
C THR A 195 0.00 -4.84 8.76
N THR A 196 0.82 -5.00 9.81
CA THR A 196 2.16 -4.43 9.88
C THR A 196 3.16 -5.44 10.42
N ALA A 197 4.43 -5.34 10.01
CA ALA A 197 5.50 -6.18 10.53
C ALA A 197 5.65 -6.07 12.05
N GLN A 198 5.42 -4.89 12.62
CA GLN A 198 5.50 -4.64 14.05
C GLN A 198 4.48 -5.48 14.83
N ILE A 199 3.23 -5.54 14.37
CA ILE A 199 2.17 -6.34 14.98
C ILE A 199 2.46 -7.82 14.77
N ALA A 200 2.82 -8.23 13.55
CA ALA A 200 3.13 -9.63 13.23
C ALA A 200 4.26 -10.19 14.11
N ASN A 201 5.32 -9.42 14.33
CA ASN A 201 6.43 -9.81 15.20
C ASN A 201 6.00 -9.98 16.67
N GLN A 202 5.15 -9.09 17.18
CA GLN A 202 4.64 -9.19 18.55
C GLN A 202 3.68 -10.37 18.70
N MET A 203 2.81 -10.63 17.72
CA MET A 203 1.96 -11.81 17.71
C MET A 203 2.79 -13.12 17.69
N GLY A 204 3.82 -13.18 16.83
CA GLY A 204 4.71 -14.32 16.75
C GLY A 204 5.46 -14.60 18.06
N ALA A 205 6.00 -13.56 18.70
CA ALA A 205 6.66 -13.66 20.00
C ALA A 205 5.69 -14.14 21.11
N TYR A 206 4.47 -13.62 21.12
CA TYR A 206 3.44 -14.03 22.06
C TYR A 206 3.06 -15.52 21.90
N VAL A 207 2.79 -15.96 20.67
CA VAL A 207 2.43 -17.36 20.41
C VAL A 207 3.60 -18.29 20.73
N GLY A 208 4.84 -17.89 20.39
CA GLY A 208 6.04 -18.65 20.77
C GLY A 208 6.18 -18.82 22.29
N ALA A 209 5.85 -17.79 23.08
CA ALA A 209 5.83 -17.87 24.53
C ALA A 209 4.75 -18.85 25.03
N ARG A 210 3.53 -18.80 24.48
CA ARG A 210 2.45 -19.74 24.85
C ARG A 210 2.81 -21.18 24.55
N ILE A 211 3.28 -21.48 23.36
CA ILE A 211 3.67 -22.84 22.94
C ILE A 211 4.80 -23.39 23.80
N SER A 212 5.71 -22.52 24.28
CA SER A 212 6.78 -22.93 25.21
C SER A 212 6.34 -23.09 26.68
N GLY A 213 5.04 -22.99 26.97
CA GLY A 213 4.47 -23.17 28.31
C GLY A 213 4.68 -21.96 29.24
N LYS A 214 5.07 -20.79 28.74
CA LYS A 214 5.18 -19.60 29.58
C LYS A 214 3.79 -19.08 29.95
N PRO A 215 3.56 -18.68 31.22
CA PRO A 215 2.30 -18.08 31.62
C PRO A 215 2.18 -16.68 31.01
N VAL A 216 1.38 -16.54 29.96
CA VAL A 216 1.04 -15.28 29.32
C VAL A 216 -0.47 -15.08 29.35
N GLY A 217 -0.92 -13.88 29.63
CA GLY A 217 -2.34 -13.49 29.57
C GLY A 217 -2.82 -13.28 28.13
N ASP A 218 -3.79 -12.38 27.95
CA ASP A 218 -4.25 -11.97 26.62
C ASP A 218 -3.17 -11.22 25.87
N PHE A 219 -3.18 -11.34 24.53
CA PHE A 219 -2.28 -10.58 23.68
C PHE A 219 -2.64 -9.08 23.77
N LYS A 220 -1.62 -8.26 23.94
CA LYS A 220 -1.72 -6.79 23.88
C LYS A 220 -0.70 -6.25 22.91
N TYR A 221 -1.16 -5.42 21.99
CA TYR A 221 -0.26 -4.74 21.08
C TYR A 221 0.36 -3.51 21.73
N ILE A 222 1.67 -3.40 21.64
CA ILE A 222 2.42 -2.21 22.08
C ILE A 222 2.82 -1.44 20.83
N ASN A 223 2.18 -0.29 20.61
CA ASN A 223 2.58 0.61 19.52
C ASN A 223 3.97 1.20 19.83
N ARG A 224 4.89 1.08 18.87
CA ARG A 224 6.26 1.61 18.95
C ARG A 224 6.50 2.76 17.99
N GLY A 225 5.43 3.40 17.55
CA GLY A 225 5.47 4.44 16.56
C GLY A 225 5.30 3.91 15.13
N VAL A 226 5.23 4.81 14.19
CA VAL A 226 5.11 4.53 12.77
C VAL A 226 6.07 5.40 11.98
N VAL A 227 6.65 4.85 10.91
CA VAL A 227 7.55 5.57 10.01
C VAL A 227 7.08 5.38 8.57
N CYS A 228 7.32 6.39 7.72
CA CYS A 228 7.06 6.32 6.30
C CYS A 228 8.20 7.03 5.56
N SER A 229 8.91 6.30 4.69
CA SER A 229 9.92 6.88 3.82
C SER A 229 9.24 7.66 2.68
N LEU A 230 9.81 8.80 2.33
CA LEU A 230 9.41 9.61 1.18
C LEU A 230 10.52 9.62 0.11
N GLY A 231 11.21 8.52 -0.04
CA GLY A 231 12.34 8.33 -0.94
C GLY A 231 13.70 8.37 -0.23
N HIS A 232 14.77 8.73 -0.96
CA HIS A 232 16.15 8.49 -0.49
C HIS A 232 16.60 9.38 0.67
N LYS A 233 16.00 10.54 0.87
CA LYS A 233 16.51 11.58 1.80
C LYS A 233 15.46 12.16 2.72
N ASP A 234 14.24 11.70 2.62
CA ASP A 234 13.13 12.29 3.33
C ASP A 234 12.19 11.22 3.93
N GLY A 235 11.43 11.58 4.94
CA GLY A 235 10.50 10.70 5.63
C GLY A 235 9.79 11.37 6.77
N ILE A 236 8.79 10.71 7.30
CA ILE A 236 8.04 11.10 8.49
C ILE A 236 8.06 9.99 9.52
N ALA A 237 8.10 10.35 10.79
CA ALA A 237 8.06 9.42 11.92
C ALA A 237 7.25 10.02 13.08
N ASP A 238 6.43 9.15 13.73
CA ASP A 238 5.63 9.49 14.91
C ASP A 238 5.80 8.40 15.98
#